data_2bc49726e6bd1be57efc42a4fe32546a
#
_entry.id   2bc49726e6bd1be57efc42a4fe32546a
#
_cell.length_a   1.000
_cell.length_b   1.000
_cell.length_c   1.000
_cell.angle_alpha   90.00
_cell.angle_beta   90.00
_cell.angle_gamma   90.00
#
_symmetry.space_group_name_H-M   'P 1'
#
loop_
_entity.id
_entity.type
_entity.pdbx_description
1 polymer ?
#
loop_
_entity_poly.entity_id
_entity_poly.type
_entity_poly.pdbx_seq_one_letter_code
_entity_poly.pdbx_strand_id
1 'polypeptide(L)'
;MKLFRFLILLTLFSAAGPVLAGPVRPGKIKRLFKRSEVLNRHHVGFALYDLGTKKQIFGHQEDKYFTPASNTKLFTFYAGLRMLKDSIPGLQYVERGDSLIFWGTGDPTLLHPDFATQPVLAKLAASGKKLFFVPGRYTGEFYGTGWAYDDYNEYYQPEMGELPVYGNVVRFTSENGPLTGNVKSSCYEVRSDSLAMRGRFMIRRDLFSNVFHRPLQAAPAGYRQEIPLRYSTDLSLALLSDTLRKEIGIVRRPFPVTGAGTWYSVPRDTLFRHMLQPSDNFMAEQILLMCAAENGLEMNAGPVIAYVKKNFLQSLPDEPQWVDGSGLSRQDLFTPRSMIRLCELIYQEFAGREAALFEL
;
A
#
# COMPACT_ATOMS: atom_id res chain seq x y z
N MET A 1 -19.71 -56.84 9.54
CA MET A 1 -18.53 -56.50 10.41
C MET A 1 -17.68 -55.32 9.91
N LYS A 2 -17.63 -54.99 8.62
CA LYS A 2 -16.84 -53.85 8.12
C LYS A 2 -17.50 -52.48 8.32
N LEU A 3 -18.83 -52.39 8.37
CA LEU A 3 -19.57 -51.11 8.59
C LEU A 3 -19.45 -50.62 10.03
N PHE A 4 -19.36 -51.50 11.01
CA PHE A 4 -19.29 -51.16 12.41
C PHE A 4 -17.92 -50.57 12.82
N ARG A 5 -16.83 -50.94 12.14
CA ARG A 5 -15.50 -50.38 12.35
C ARG A 5 -15.36 -48.96 11.78
N PHE A 6 -16.12 -48.63 10.72
CA PHE A 6 -16.08 -47.28 10.13
C PHE A 6 -16.84 -46.25 10.99
N LEU A 7 -17.93 -46.68 11.65
CA LEU A 7 -18.68 -45.83 12.57
C LEU A 7 -17.88 -45.46 13.83
N ILE A 8 -17.08 -46.38 14.38
CA ILE A 8 -16.24 -46.12 15.56
C ILE A 8 -15.09 -45.16 15.23
N LEU A 9 -14.55 -45.17 14.00
CA LEU A 9 -13.52 -44.20 13.59
C LEU A 9 -14.11 -42.82 13.40
N LEU A 10 -15.36 -42.66 12.94
CA LEU A 10 -16.02 -41.36 12.77
C LEU A 10 -16.41 -40.71 14.12
N THR A 11 -16.76 -41.52 15.12
CA THR A 11 -17.10 -41.02 16.46
C THR A 11 -15.87 -40.61 17.30
N LEU A 12 -14.68 -41.12 16.99
CA LEU A 12 -13.44 -40.72 17.61
C LEU A 12 -12.93 -39.35 17.08
N PHE A 13 -13.30 -38.96 15.86
CA PHE A 13 -12.95 -37.63 15.32
C PHE A 13 -13.88 -36.50 15.81
N SER A 14 -15.11 -36.81 16.22
CA SER A 14 -16.06 -35.82 16.75
C SER A 14 -15.88 -35.51 18.25
N ALA A 15 -15.00 -36.24 18.95
CA ALA A 15 -14.69 -36.00 20.36
C ALA A 15 -13.45 -35.11 20.59
N ALA A 16 -12.82 -34.61 19.52
CA ALA A 16 -11.85 -33.52 19.65
C ALA A 16 -12.62 -32.22 19.89
N GLY A 17 -13.05 -31.99 21.11
CA GLY A 17 -13.49 -30.68 21.57
C GLY A 17 -12.43 -29.62 21.25
N PRO A 18 -12.80 -28.33 21.19
CA PRO A 18 -11.86 -27.27 20.94
C PRO A 18 -10.69 -27.44 21.93
N VAL A 19 -9.49 -27.69 21.42
CA VAL A 19 -8.28 -27.66 22.23
C VAL A 19 -8.16 -26.21 22.68
N LEU A 20 -8.70 -25.91 23.85
CA LEU A 20 -8.49 -24.64 24.54
C LEU A 20 -6.98 -24.55 24.76
N ALA A 21 -6.32 -23.71 24.00
CA ALA A 21 -4.92 -23.43 24.20
C ALA A 21 -4.73 -23.02 25.67
N GLY A 22 -4.00 -23.83 26.43
CA GLY A 22 -3.74 -23.51 27.84
C GLY A 22 -2.95 -22.20 27.94
N PRO A 23 -2.94 -21.56 29.12
CA PRO A 23 -2.29 -20.28 29.29
C PRO A 23 -0.82 -20.34 28.85
N VAL A 24 -0.41 -19.31 28.12
CA VAL A 24 0.97 -19.19 27.66
C VAL A 24 1.93 -19.12 28.85
N ARG A 25 2.85 -20.08 28.91
CA ARG A 25 3.83 -20.16 30.01
C ARG A 25 5.16 -19.55 29.56
N PRO A 26 5.60 -18.41 30.14
CA PRO A 26 6.85 -17.74 29.77
C PRO A 26 8.06 -18.68 29.78
N GLY A 27 8.12 -19.60 30.74
CA GLY A 27 9.20 -20.60 30.84
C GLY A 27 9.29 -21.57 29.66
N LYS A 28 8.15 -21.90 28.99
CA LYS A 28 8.16 -22.71 27.75
C LYS A 28 8.75 -21.93 26.59
N ILE A 29 8.37 -20.66 26.45
CA ILE A 29 8.88 -19.77 25.40
C ILE A 29 10.39 -19.56 25.59
N LYS A 30 10.82 -19.22 26.79
CA LYS A 30 12.26 -19.08 27.15
C LYS A 30 13.06 -20.32 26.79
N ARG A 31 12.51 -21.52 27.07
CA ARG A 31 13.15 -22.80 26.73
C ARG A 31 13.25 -23.01 25.23
N LEU A 32 12.19 -22.63 24.47
CA LEU A 32 12.18 -22.69 23.00
C LEU A 32 13.31 -21.82 22.42
N PHE A 33 13.40 -20.57 22.84
CA PHE A 33 14.47 -19.67 22.39
C PHE A 33 15.86 -20.22 22.70
N LYS A 34 16.06 -20.78 23.94
CA LYS A 34 17.34 -21.34 24.34
C LYS A 34 17.76 -22.60 23.56
N ARG A 35 16.78 -23.44 23.13
CA ARG A 35 17.03 -24.75 22.51
C ARG A 35 16.88 -24.81 21.01
N SER A 36 16.30 -23.80 20.39
CA SER A 36 16.08 -23.77 18.94
C SER A 36 17.39 -23.48 18.20
N GLU A 37 17.88 -24.42 17.44
CA GLU A 37 19.04 -24.21 16.58
C GLU A 37 18.80 -23.11 15.54
N VAL A 38 17.56 -22.99 15.02
CA VAL A 38 17.18 -21.97 14.05
C VAL A 38 17.26 -20.59 14.68
N LEU A 39 16.59 -20.36 15.82
CA LEU A 39 16.59 -19.04 16.48
C LEU A 39 17.99 -18.62 16.94
N ASN A 40 18.85 -19.57 17.34
CA ASN A 40 20.21 -19.29 17.81
C ASN A 40 21.18 -18.98 16.66
N ARG A 41 20.82 -19.24 15.39
CA ARG A 41 21.63 -18.92 14.22
C ARG A 41 21.22 -17.61 13.55
N HIS A 42 20.16 -16.95 14.01
CA HIS A 42 19.61 -15.75 13.41
C HIS A 42 19.51 -14.61 14.43
N HIS A 43 19.50 -13.38 13.93
CA HIS A 43 19.10 -12.22 14.74
C HIS A 43 17.58 -12.24 14.90
N VAL A 44 17.13 -12.41 16.14
CA VAL A 44 15.71 -12.54 16.47
C VAL A 44 15.34 -11.55 17.56
N GLY A 45 14.39 -10.67 17.26
CA GLY A 45 13.70 -9.85 18.25
C GLY A 45 12.28 -10.37 18.44
N PHE A 46 11.82 -10.47 19.67
CA PHE A 46 10.48 -10.95 19.97
C PHE A 46 9.93 -10.32 21.25
N ALA A 47 8.67 -9.88 21.17
CA ALA A 47 7.91 -9.45 22.33
C ALA A 47 6.53 -10.10 22.30
N LEU A 48 6.06 -10.56 23.45
CA LEU A 48 4.71 -11.09 23.63
C LEU A 48 4.02 -10.31 24.73
N TYR A 49 2.83 -9.84 24.44
CA TYR A 49 2.04 -8.99 25.31
C TYR A 49 0.61 -9.53 25.43
N ASP A 50 0.04 -9.40 26.60
CA ASP A 50 -1.35 -9.75 26.88
C ASP A 50 -2.19 -8.47 26.98
N LEU A 51 -3.05 -8.26 25.99
CA LEU A 51 -3.95 -7.10 25.94
C LEU A 51 -4.94 -7.07 27.09
N GLY A 52 -5.41 -8.23 27.58
CA GLY A 52 -6.36 -8.31 28.68
C GLY A 52 -5.78 -7.87 30.01
N THR A 53 -4.58 -8.35 30.34
CA THR A 53 -3.89 -8.01 31.59
C THR A 53 -2.98 -6.78 31.45
N LYS A 54 -2.77 -6.27 30.22
CA LYS A 54 -1.86 -5.18 29.88
C LYS A 54 -0.44 -5.42 30.37
N LYS A 55 0.05 -6.66 30.23
CA LYS A 55 1.39 -7.06 30.69
C LYS A 55 2.18 -7.73 29.58
N GLN A 56 3.46 -7.40 29.53
CA GLN A 56 4.41 -8.17 28.74
C GLN A 56 4.62 -9.54 29.36
N ILE A 57 4.38 -10.60 28.61
CA ILE A 57 4.53 -11.99 29.03
C ILE A 57 5.97 -12.45 28.84
N PHE A 58 6.59 -12.06 27.73
CA PHE A 58 7.95 -12.46 27.38
C PHE A 58 8.58 -11.49 26.41
N GLY A 59 9.89 -11.27 26.55
CA GLY A 59 10.71 -10.49 25.62
C GLY A 59 12.04 -11.17 25.35
N HIS A 60 12.54 -11.04 24.15
CA HIS A 60 13.87 -11.47 23.72
C HIS A 60 14.43 -10.45 22.75
N GLN A 61 15.52 -9.78 23.13
CA GLN A 61 16.08 -8.66 22.36
C GLN A 61 15.01 -7.64 21.91
N GLU A 62 14.00 -7.44 22.73
CA GLU A 62 12.85 -6.59 22.42
C GLU A 62 13.19 -5.10 22.36
N ASP A 63 14.36 -4.70 22.87
CA ASP A 63 14.92 -3.36 22.83
C ASP A 63 15.92 -3.11 21.69
N LYS A 64 16.16 -4.13 20.85
CA LYS A 64 17.05 -4.02 19.69
C LYS A 64 16.31 -3.62 18.45
N TYR A 65 16.97 -2.87 17.59
CA TYR A 65 16.43 -2.44 16.31
C TYR A 65 16.59 -3.53 15.26
N PHE A 66 15.48 -3.78 14.54
CA PHE A 66 15.41 -4.76 13.45
C PHE A 66 14.78 -4.09 12.23
N THR A 67 15.18 -4.51 11.04
CA THR A 67 14.50 -4.13 9.79
C THR A 67 13.11 -4.77 9.77
N PRO A 68 12.04 -3.97 9.76
CA PRO A 68 10.67 -4.46 9.98
C PRO A 68 10.05 -5.07 8.72
N ALA A 69 10.59 -4.79 7.53
CA ALA A 69 9.93 -5.05 6.25
C ALA A 69 8.48 -4.52 6.28
N SER A 70 7.51 -5.27 5.74
CA SER A 70 6.10 -4.85 5.66
C SER A 70 5.41 -4.60 7.00
N ASN A 71 6.03 -4.91 8.13
CA ASN A 71 5.50 -4.48 9.43
C ASN A 71 5.50 -2.94 9.59
N THR A 72 6.29 -2.22 8.80
CA THR A 72 6.24 -0.75 8.68
C THR A 72 4.84 -0.25 8.34
N LYS A 73 4.08 -1.00 7.55
CA LYS A 73 2.70 -0.65 7.18
C LYS A 73 1.76 -0.47 8.38
N LEU A 74 2.08 -1.01 9.55
CA LEU A 74 1.33 -0.73 10.78
C LEU A 74 1.51 0.72 11.26
N PHE A 75 2.69 1.31 11.05
CA PHE A 75 2.91 2.74 11.30
C PHE A 75 2.11 3.60 10.32
N THR A 76 2.15 3.26 9.04
CA THR A 76 1.37 3.94 7.99
C THR A 76 -0.13 3.78 8.22
N PHE A 77 -0.59 2.60 8.61
CA PHE A 77 -1.97 2.35 9.00
C PHE A 77 -2.39 3.25 10.17
N TYR A 78 -1.57 3.32 11.22
CA TYR A 78 -1.85 4.18 12.37
C TYR A 78 -1.85 5.67 11.98
N ALA A 79 -0.90 6.12 11.14
CA ALA A 79 -0.91 7.47 10.59
C ALA A 79 -2.22 7.77 9.86
N GLY A 80 -2.65 6.86 8.98
CA GLY A 80 -3.92 6.98 8.26
C GLY A 80 -5.14 7.01 9.19
N LEU A 81 -5.16 6.19 10.26
CA LEU A 81 -6.23 6.21 11.27
C LEU A 81 -6.35 7.57 11.97
N ARG A 82 -5.20 8.23 12.22
CA ARG A 82 -5.13 9.50 12.96
C ARG A 82 -5.33 10.73 12.08
N MET A 83 -5.02 10.66 10.78
CA MET A 83 -4.89 11.81 9.92
C MET A 83 -5.90 11.85 8.77
N LEU A 84 -6.50 10.72 8.39
CA LEU A 84 -7.52 10.65 7.35
C LEU A 84 -8.93 10.61 7.97
N LYS A 85 -9.92 11.13 7.23
CA LYS A 85 -11.34 11.00 7.55
C LYS A 85 -11.88 9.61 7.19
N ASP A 86 -13.18 9.39 7.33
CA ASP A 86 -13.84 8.12 6.99
C ASP A 86 -13.75 7.75 5.51
N SER A 87 -13.55 8.75 4.63
CA SER A 87 -13.23 8.56 3.21
C SER A 87 -11.91 9.26 2.89
N ILE A 88 -11.15 8.71 1.96
CA ILE A 88 -9.85 9.26 1.57
C ILE A 88 -10.02 10.49 0.66
N PRO A 89 -9.13 11.50 0.75
CA PRO A 89 -9.14 12.64 -0.16
C PRO A 89 -8.76 12.19 -1.57
N GLY A 90 -9.65 12.35 -2.53
CA GLY A 90 -9.43 11.96 -3.92
C GLY A 90 -8.79 13.07 -4.75
N LEU A 91 -9.43 14.23 -4.83
CA LEU A 91 -8.89 15.43 -5.46
C LEU A 91 -9.25 16.67 -4.63
N GLN A 92 -8.40 17.68 -4.70
CA GLN A 92 -8.76 19.02 -4.24
C GLN A 92 -9.01 19.91 -5.46
N TYR A 93 -9.94 20.85 -5.33
CA TYR A 93 -10.39 21.65 -6.48
C TYR A 93 -10.89 23.03 -6.05
N VAL A 94 -10.97 23.92 -7.04
CA VAL A 94 -11.66 25.19 -6.95
C VAL A 94 -12.40 25.45 -8.27
N GLU A 95 -13.58 26.05 -8.20
CA GLU A 95 -14.32 26.49 -9.37
C GLU A 95 -14.11 27.97 -9.62
N ARG A 96 -13.82 28.35 -10.86
CA ARG A 96 -13.63 29.73 -11.30
C ARG A 96 -14.37 29.96 -12.61
N GLY A 97 -15.54 30.57 -12.55
CA GLY A 97 -16.39 30.76 -13.74
C GLY A 97 -16.73 29.45 -14.45
N ASP A 98 -16.30 29.30 -15.71
CA ASP A 98 -16.49 28.11 -16.54
C ASP A 98 -15.42 27.02 -16.33
N SER A 99 -14.52 27.20 -15.38
CA SER A 99 -13.35 26.36 -15.18
C SER A 99 -13.41 25.62 -13.84
N LEU A 100 -13.05 24.35 -13.85
CA LEU A 100 -12.74 23.50 -12.70
C LEU A 100 -11.23 23.31 -12.66
N ILE A 101 -10.58 23.86 -11.67
CA ILE A 101 -9.14 23.77 -11.46
C ILE A 101 -8.92 22.77 -10.32
N PHE A 102 -8.14 21.72 -10.53
CA PHE A 102 -7.95 20.67 -9.54
C PHE A 102 -6.48 20.24 -9.43
N TRP A 103 -6.16 19.56 -8.35
CA TRP A 103 -4.83 19.00 -8.09
C TRP A 103 -4.92 17.71 -7.30
N GLY A 104 -3.86 16.90 -7.40
CA GLY A 104 -3.79 15.58 -6.81
C GLY A 104 -3.63 15.59 -5.29
N THR A 105 -4.04 14.52 -4.69
CA THR A 105 -3.92 14.23 -3.25
C THR A 105 -3.09 12.99 -2.96
N GLY A 106 -2.65 12.29 -4.01
CA GLY A 106 -2.01 11.00 -3.89
C GLY A 106 -2.99 9.81 -3.85
N ASP A 107 -4.27 10.01 -4.12
CA ASP A 107 -5.27 8.93 -4.14
C ASP A 107 -4.90 7.84 -5.16
N PRO A 108 -4.54 6.61 -4.72
CA PRO A 108 -4.14 5.53 -5.61
C PRO A 108 -5.31 4.80 -6.26
N THR A 109 -6.55 5.14 -5.90
CA THR A 109 -7.75 4.40 -6.34
C THR A 109 -8.30 4.87 -7.69
N LEU A 110 -7.83 6.02 -8.21
CA LEU A 110 -8.31 6.58 -9.46
C LEU A 110 -7.97 5.65 -10.64
N LEU A 111 -9.02 5.19 -11.34
CA LEU A 111 -8.91 4.21 -12.44
C LEU A 111 -8.25 2.89 -12.06
N HIS A 112 -8.05 2.63 -10.77
CA HIS A 112 -7.45 1.39 -10.32
C HIS A 112 -8.43 0.23 -10.51
N PRO A 113 -8.03 -0.88 -11.18
CA PRO A 113 -8.95 -1.94 -11.59
C PRO A 113 -9.58 -2.72 -10.43
N ASP A 114 -8.95 -2.69 -9.26
CA ASP A 114 -9.42 -3.42 -8.08
C ASP A 114 -10.42 -2.59 -7.23
N PHE A 115 -10.71 -1.34 -7.63
CA PHE A 115 -11.73 -0.49 -7.00
C PHE A 115 -12.93 -0.30 -7.93
N ALA A 116 -14.03 -0.97 -7.62
CA ALA A 116 -15.23 -0.95 -8.44
C ALA A 116 -15.92 0.43 -8.49
N THR A 117 -15.81 1.23 -7.44
CA THR A 117 -16.39 2.57 -7.37
C THR A 117 -15.34 3.64 -7.67
N GLN A 118 -15.70 4.59 -8.54
CA GLN A 118 -14.83 5.67 -9.00
C GLN A 118 -15.50 7.04 -8.79
N PRO A 119 -15.72 7.51 -7.52
CA PRO A 119 -16.50 8.70 -7.24
C PRO A 119 -15.90 9.98 -7.83
N VAL A 120 -14.56 10.08 -7.78
CA VAL A 120 -13.83 11.24 -8.31
C VAL A 120 -13.92 11.30 -9.82
N LEU A 121 -13.73 10.17 -10.51
CA LEU A 121 -13.88 10.07 -11.94
C LEU A 121 -15.30 10.46 -12.38
N ALA A 122 -16.31 9.99 -11.65
CA ALA A 122 -17.71 10.32 -11.94
C ALA A 122 -17.98 11.83 -11.83
N LYS A 123 -17.41 12.51 -10.83
CA LYS A 123 -17.53 13.97 -10.66
C LYS A 123 -16.83 14.73 -11.77
N LEU A 124 -15.63 14.32 -12.17
CA LEU A 124 -14.92 14.91 -13.33
C LEU A 124 -15.71 14.70 -14.63
N ALA A 125 -16.27 13.52 -14.83
CA ALA A 125 -17.07 13.19 -16.01
C ALA A 125 -18.35 14.03 -16.07
N ALA A 126 -19.03 14.21 -14.94
CA ALA A 126 -20.28 14.98 -14.84
C ALA A 126 -20.07 16.51 -14.93
N SER A 127 -18.85 17.01 -14.69
CA SER A 127 -18.57 18.45 -14.75
C SER A 127 -18.77 18.99 -16.16
N GLY A 128 -19.61 20.01 -16.32
CA GLY A 128 -19.75 20.78 -17.55
C GLY A 128 -18.67 21.83 -17.78
N LYS A 129 -17.72 21.96 -16.85
CA LYS A 129 -16.66 22.97 -16.88
C LYS A 129 -15.43 22.50 -17.65
N LYS A 130 -14.63 23.45 -18.13
CA LYS A 130 -13.29 23.16 -18.64
C LYS A 130 -12.41 22.69 -17.50
N LEU A 131 -11.67 21.62 -17.72
CA LEU A 131 -10.83 20.97 -16.70
C LEU A 131 -9.39 21.49 -16.79
N PHE A 132 -8.83 21.87 -15.63
CA PHE A 132 -7.44 22.31 -15.53
C PHE A 132 -6.77 21.64 -14.33
N PHE A 133 -5.57 21.12 -14.54
CA PHE A 133 -4.76 20.53 -13.49
C PHE A 133 -3.63 21.48 -13.07
N VAL A 134 -3.34 21.54 -11.76
CA VAL A 134 -2.18 22.25 -11.19
C VAL A 134 -1.20 21.23 -10.71
N PRO A 135 -0.04 21.04 -11.37
CA PRO A 135 1.00 20.11 -10.96
C PRO A 135 1.95 20.70 -9.92
N GLY A 136 2.75 19.81 -9.30
CA GLY A 136 3.89 20.18 -8.48
C GLY A 136 3.59 20.25 -6.99
N ARG A 137 2.53 19.59 -6.55
CA ARG A 137 2.24 19.46 -5.12
C ARG A 137 3.12 18.40 -4.47
N TYR A 138 3.43 17.32 -5.18
CA TYR A 138 4.35 16.30 -4.71
C TYR A 138 5.79 16.80 -4.83
N THR A 139 6.52 16.80 -3.71
CA THR A 139 7.89 17.30 -3.61
C THR A 139 8.91 16.19 -3.37
N GLY A 140 8.46 14.94 -3.31
CA GLY A 140 9.31 13.77 -3.12
C GLY A 140 9.93 13.26 -4.42
N GLU A 141 10.77 12.25 -4.27
CA GLU A 141 11.37 11.50 -5.37
C GLU A 141 10.43 10.38 -5.84
N PHE A 142 10.65 9.85 -7.05
CA PHE A 142 9.84 8.75 -7.60
C PHE A 142 9.87 7.50 -6.73
N TYR A 143 11.01 7.25 -6.07
CA TYR A 143 11.26 6.13 -5.17
C TYR A 143 11.58 6.63 -3.76
N GLY A 144 11.26 5.82 -2.77
CA GLY A 144 11.60 6.07 -1.39
C GLY A 144 13.09 5.94 -1.11
N THR A 145 13.54 6.61 -0.05
CA THR A 145 14.94 6.54 0.38
C THR A 145 15.35 5.11 0.74
N GLY A 146 16.46 4.65 0.18
CA GLY A 146 16.98 3.31 0.45
C GLY A 146 16.32 2.17 -0.33
N TRP A 147 15.45 2.49 -1.31
CA TRP A 147 14.91 1.50 -2.22
C TRP A 147 15.96 1.03 -3.22
N ALA A 148 15.89 -0.24 -3.63
CA ALA A 148 16.78 -0.78 -4.63
C ALA A 148 16.37 -0.30 -6.02
N TYR A 149 17.28 0.33 -6.76
CA TYR A 149 16.97 0.88 -8.10
C TYR A 149 16.66 -0.21 -9.13
N ASP A 150 17.21 -1.40 -8.97
CA ASP A 150 17.02 -2.54 -9.85
C ASP A 150 15.66 -3.24 -9.69
N ASP A 151 14.91 -2.89 -8.65
CA ASP A 151 13.51 -3.31 -8.44
C ASP A 151 12.49 -2.47 -9.25
N TYR A 152 12.93 -1.53 -10.09
CA TYR A 152 12.07 -0.63 -10.87
C TYR A 152 11.02 -1.35 -11.75
N ASN A 153 11.23 -2.62 -12.07
CA ASN A 153 10.34 -3.44 -12.88
C ASN A 153 9.42 -4.35 -12.05
N GLU A 154 9.58 -4.35 -10.74
CA GLU A 154 8.83 -5.20 -9.84
C GLU A 154 7.51 -4.54 -9.43
N TYR A 155 6.44 -5.33 -9.43
CA TYR A 155 5.07 -4.85 -9.16
C TYR A 155 4.93 -4.10 -7.82
N TYR A 156 5.81 -4.39 -6.87
CA TYR A 156 5.79 -3.81 -5.53
C TYR A 156 6.53 -2.48 -5.39
N GLN A 157 7.10 -1.94 -6.50
CA GLN A 157 7.84 -0.68 -6.52
C GLN A 157 7.34 0.30 -7.60
N PRO A 158 6.03 0.60 -7.69
CA PRO A 158 5.56 1.67 -8.57
C PRO A 158 6.11 3.03 -8.16
N GLU A 159 6.34 3.89 -9.14
CA GLU A 159 6.76 5.27 -8.91
C GLU A 159 5.63 6.06 -8.23
N MET A 160 5.98 6.85 -7.20
CA MET A 160 5.03 7.67 -6.44
C MET A 160 4.69 8.97 -7.16
N GLY A 161 3.53 9.55 -6.85
CA GLY A 161 3.13 10.82 -7.42
C GLY A 161 1.84 11.37 -6.85
N GLU A 162 1.54 12.62 -7.20
CA GLU A 162 0.37 13.33 -6.70
C GLU A 162 -0.96 12.91 -7.34
N LEU A 163 -0.91 12.41 -8.58
CA LEU A 163 -2.09 11.98 -9.34
C LEU A 163 -1.84 10.60 -9.97
N PRO A 164 -1.75 9.54 -9.15
CA PRO A 164 -1.62 8.21 -9.70
C PRO A 164 -2.91 7.77 -10.40
N VAL A 165 -2.75 7.00 -11.47
CA VAL A 165 -3.85 6.38 -12.21
C VAL A 165 -3.49 4.93 -12.52
N TYR A 166 -4.47 4.02 -12.47
CA TYR A 166 -4.26 2.58 -12.66
C TYR A 166 -3.22 1.97 -11.69
N GLY A 167 -3.03 2.57 -10.49
CA GLY A 167 -1.99 2.15 -9.55
C GLY A 167 -0.56 2.37 -10.05
N ASN A 168 -0.36 3.23 -11.05
CA ASN A 168 0.92 3.47 -11.75
C ASN A 168 1.56 2.20 -12.33
N VAL A 169 0.75 1.20 -12.68
CA VAL A 169 1.20 -0.06 -13.31
C VAL A 169 0.43 -0.37 -14.58
N VAL A 170 1.07 -1.09 -15.50
CA VAL A 170 0.37 -1.80 -16.57
C VAL A 170 0.16 -3.25 -16.12
N ARG A 171 -1.08 -3.68 -16.07
CA ARG A 171 -1.47 -5.07 -15.83
C ARG A 171 -1.58 -5.79 -17.17
N PHE A 172 -0.55 -6.55 -17.53
CA PHE A 172 -0.57 -7.40 -18.72
C PHE A 172 -1.26 -8.72 -18.40
N THR A 173 -2.19 -9.10 -19.28
CA THR A 173 -2.93 -10.38 -19.18
C THR A 173 -3.01 -11.08 -20.52
N SER A 174 -3.07 -12.40 -20.49
CA SER A 174 -3.43 -13.25 -21.63
C SER A 174 -4.20 -14.45 -21.10
N GLU A 175 -5.49 -14.52 -21.38
CA GLU A 175 -6.29 -15.68 -20.98
C GLU A 175 -6.11 -16.85 -21.96
N ASN A 176 -6.64 -16.72 -23.18
CA ASN A 176 -6.49 -17.68 -24.29
C ASN A 176 -6.30 -16.94 -25.62
N GLY A 177 -5.74 -15.75 -25.61
CA GLY A 177 -5.67 -14.86 -26.76
C GLY A 177 -4.40 -14.00 -26.77
N PRO A 178 -4.44 -12.84 -27.47
CA PRO A 178 -3.30 -11.94 -27.51
C PRO A 178 -3.04 -11.33 -26.12
N LEU A 179 -1.79 -10.96 -25.90
CA LEU A 179 -1.39 -10.19 -24.72
C LEU A 179 -2.05 -8.80 -24.75
N THR A 180 -2.72 -8.44 -23.66
CA THR A 180 -3.39 -7.14 -23.51
C THR A 180 -2.94 -6.44 -22.23
N GLY A 181 -2.91 -5.11 -22.25
CA GLY A 181 -2.69 -4.28 -21.05
C GLY A 181 -3.98 -3.56 -20.67
N ASN A 182 -4.18 -3.31 -19.39
CA ASN A 182 -5.34 -2.57 -18.87
C ASN A 182 -5.26 -1.06 -19.13
N VAL A 183 -4.09 -0.55 -19.47
CA VAL A 183 -3.83 0.85 -19.81
C VAL A 183 -3.86 1.01 -21.34
N LYS A 184 -4.31 2.17 -21.83
CA LYS A 184 -4.38 2.44 -23.27
C LYS A 184 -3.01 2.28 -23.93
N SER A 185 -2.95 1.51 -25.02
CA SER A 185 -1.72 1.17 -25.74
C SER A 185 -0.99 2.35 -26.38
N SER A 186 -1.66 3.50 -26.56
CA SER A 186 -1.00 4.72 -27.06
C SER A 186 -0.09 5.41 -26.03
N CYS A 187 -0.17 5.01 -24.78
CA CYS A 187 0.63 5.60 -23.69
C CYS A 187 1.90 4.82 -23.36
N TYR A 188 2.09 3.68 -24.02
CA TYR A 188 3.29 2.84 -23.88
C TYR A 188 3.54 2.03 -25.16
N GLU A 189 4.73 1.52 -25.32
CA GLU A 189 5.11 0.69 -26.46
C GLU A 189 5.43 -0.73 -26.00
N VAL A 190 5.01 -1.75 -26.77
CA VAL A 190 5.40 -3.14 -26.51
C VAL A 190 6.21 -3.64 -27.70
N ARG A 191 7.45 -3.99 -27.45
CA ARG A 191 8.38 -4.55 -28.45
C ARG A 191 8.56 -6.03 -28.21
N SER A 192 8.60 -6.80 -29.30
CA SER A 192 9.04 -8.18 -29.25
C SER A 192 10.56 -8.25 -29.33
N ASP A 193 11.20 -8.94 -28.38
CA ASP A 193 12.65 -9.02 -28.29
C ASP A 193 13.14 -10.47 -28.35
N SER A 194 14.03 -10.76 -29.30
CA SER A 194 14.66 -12.08 -29.44
C SER A 194 15.65 -12.40 -28.32
N LEU A 195 16.19 -11.36 -27.65
CA LEU A 195 17.09 -11.51 -26.50
C LEU A 195 16.36 -11.64 -25.18
N ALA A 196 15.05 -11.35 -25.16
CA ALA A 196 14.23 -11.48 -23.98
C ALA A 196 14.04 -12.95 -23.64
N MET A 197 14.97 -13.44 -22.84
CA MET A 197 14.85 -14.57 -21.94
C MET A 197 14.68 -15.98 -22.50
N ARG A 198 15.72 -16.74 -22.34
CA ARG A 198 15.63 -18.20 -22.22
C ARG A 198 15.00 -18.51 -20.83
N GLY A 199 13.75 -18.98 -20.80
CA GLY A 199 13.12 -19.33 -19.54
C GLY A 199 11.64 -18.98 -19.47
N ARG A 200 11.18 -18.54 -18.29
CA ARG A 200 9.80 -18.15 -18.04
C ARG A 200 9.43 -16.90 -18.86
N PHE A 201 8.24 -16.89 -19.46
CA PHE A 201 7.70 -15.70 -20.12
C PHE A 201 7.64 -14.54 -19.11
N MET A 202 8.30 -13.44 -19.40
CA MET A 202 8.34 -12.25 -18.55
C MET A 202 8.50 -11.01 -19.42
N ILE A 203 7.74 -9.97 -19.11
CA ILE A 203 7.84 -8.67 -19.76
C ILE A 203 8.71 -7.78 -18.89
N ARG A 204 9.54 -6.95 -19.51
CA ARG A 204 10.39 -5.96 -18.82
C ARG A 204 10.23 -4.60 -19.47
N ARG A 205 10.17 -3.56 -18.66
CA ARG A 205 10.17 -2.17 -19.09
C ARG A 205 11.62 -1.64 -19.17
N ASP A 206 11.87 -0.72 -20.05
CA ASP A 206 13.09 0.08 -20.00
C ASP A 206 13.14 0.92 -18.73
N LEU A 207 14.33 1.16 -18.21
CA LEU A 207 14.50 1.92 -16.97
C LEU A 207 13.97 3.37 -17.08
N PHE A 208 14.14 4.02 -18.23
CA PHE A 208 13.83 5.45 -18.40
C PHE A 208 12.66 5.74 -19.34
N SER A 209 11.95 4.71 -19.81
CA SER A 209 10.82 4.88 -20.72
C SER A 209 9.69 3.87 -20.46
N ASN A 210 8.52 4.11 -21.06
CA ASN A 210 7.41 3.16 -21.05
C ASN A 210 7.44 2.24 -22.28
N VAL A 211 8.64 1.77 -22.66
CA VAL A 211 8.85 0.71 -23.64
C VAL A 211 8.97 -0.62 -22.90
N PHE A 212 8.10 -1.56 -23.23
CA PHE A 212 8.02 -2.88 -22.61
C PHE A 212 8.52 -3.93 -23.60
N HIS A 213 9.47 -4.75 -23.21
CA HIS A 213 10.04 -5.84 -23.99
C HIS A 213 9.41 -7.16 -23.60
N ARG A 214 8.83 -7.86 -24.55
CA ARG A 214 8.28 -9.21 -24.34
C ARG A 214 9.03 -10.25 -25.17
N PRO A 215 9.05 -11.51 -24.73
CA PRO A 215 9.56 -12.61 -25.58
C PRO A 215 8.78 -12.73 -26.89
N LEU A 216 9.45 -13.24 -27.94
CA LEU A 216 8.82 -13.52 -29.24
C LEU A 216 7.71 -14.58 -29.14
N GLN A 217 7.86 -15.52 -28.23
CA GLN A 217 6.85 -16.56 -28.00
C GLN A 217 5.52 -15.97 -27.52
N ALA A 218 4.42 -16.68 -27.73
CA ALA A 218 3.12 -16.30 -27.21
C ALA A 218 3.12 -16.33 -25.68
N ALA A 219 2.38 -15.41 -25.07
CA ALA A 219 2.16 -15.46 -23.63
C ALA A 219 1.40 -16.74 -23.25
N PRO A 220 1.75 -17.42 -22.16
CA PRO A 220 1.02 -18.59 -21.71
C PRO A 220 -0.42 -18.24 -21.32
N ALA A 221 -1.31 -19.22 -21.41
CA ALA A 221 -2.68 -19.07 -20.95
C ALA A 221 -2.69 -18.73 -19.45
N GLY A 222 -3.57 -17.81 -19.05
CA GLY A 222 -3.65 -17.31 -17.67
C GLY A 222 -2.47 -16.43 -17.24
N TYR A 223 -1.67 -15.95 -18.19
CA TYR A 223 -0.58 -15.03 -17.88
C TYR A 223 -1.11 -13.73 -17.27
N ARG A 224 -0.48 -13.32 -16.17
CA ARG A 224 -0.69 -12.02 -15.53
C ARG A 224 0.64 -11.50 -14.99
N GLN A 225 0.95 -10.25 -15.30
CA GLN A 225 2.09 -9.53 -14.74
C GLN A 225 1.74 -8.05 -14.63
N GLU A 226 2.06 -7.46 -13.50
CA GLU A 226 1.96 -6.02 -13.27
C GLU A 226 3.36 -5.44 -13.31
N ILE A 227 3.52 -4.37 -14.07
CA ILE A 227 4.82 -3.72 -14.26
C ILE A 227 4.63 -2.21 -14.08
N PRO A 228 5.44 -1.57 -13.22
CA PRO A 228 5.36 -0.13 -13.01
C PRO A 228 5.52 0.67 -14.29
N LEU A 229 4.71 1.71 -14.45
CA LEU A 229 4.90 2.76 -15.43
C LEU A 229 6.00 3.71 -14.97
N ARG A 230 6.76 4.25 -15.90
CA ARG A 230 7.51 5.47 -15.68
C ARG A 230 6.52 6.61 -15.53
N TYR A 231 6.32 7.04 -14.28
CA TYR A 231 5.32 8.04 -13.93
C TYR A 231 5.70 9.44 -14.47
N SER A 232 4.72 10.15 -14.95
CA SER A 232 4.77 11.60 -15.11
C SER A 232 3.36 12.18 -15.00
N THR A 233 3.26 13.44 -14.61
CA THR A 233 1.99 14.16 -14.59
C THR A 233 1.33 14.16 -15.97
N ASP A 234 2.10 14.37 -17.03
CA ASP A 234 1.60 14.37 -18.41
C ASP A 234 1.00 13.02 -18.80
N LEU A 235 1.64 11.90 -18.40
CA LEU A 235 1.09 10.55 -18.61
C LEU A 235 -0.24 10.36 -17.87
N SER A 236 -0.28 10.71 -16.59
CA SER A 236 -1.50 10.60 -15.78
C SER A 236 -2.65 11.42 -16.38
N LEU A 237 -2.38 12.64 -16.82
CA LEU A 237 -3.37 13.50 -17.46
C LEU A 237 -3.81 12.97 -18.83
N ALA A 238 -2.91 12.42 -19.62
CA ALA A 238 -3.26 11.80 -20.90
C ALA A 238 -4.20 10.61 -20.70
N LEU A 239 -3.91 9.72 -19.75
CA LEU A 239 -4.73 8.57 -19.41
C LEU A 239 -6.12 8.98 -18.85
N LEU A 240 -6.15 9.99 -17.99
CA LEU A 240 -7.38 10.51 -17.42
C LEU A 240 -8.23 11.22 -18.49
N SER A 241 -7.62 12.05 -19.32
CA SER A 241 -8.25 12.76 -20.42
C SER A 241 -8.88 11.80 -21.43
N ASP A 242 -8.16 10.73 -21.78
CA ASP A 242 -8.66 9.69 -22.67
C ASP A 242 -9.89 8.97 -22.08
N THR A 243 -9.84 8.61 -20.82
CA THR A 243 -10.96 7.94 -20.13
C THR A 243 -12.18 8.86 -20.02
N LEU A 244 -11.97 10.11 -19.68
CA LEU A 244 -13.03 11.12 -19.57
C LEU A 244 -13.57 11.58 -20.93
N ARG A 245 -12.79 11.39 -22.01
CA ARG A 245 -13.02 12.01 -23.34
C ARG A 245 -13.16 13.52 -23.23
N LYS A 246 -12.34 14.13 -22.37
CA LYS A 246 -12.29 15.56 -22.10
C LYS A 246 -10.85 16.04 -22.11
N GLU A 247 -10.62 17.21 -22.65
CA GLU A 247 -9.32 17.85 -22.57
C GLU A 247 -9.06 18.34 -21.14
N ILE A 248 -7.83 18.16 -20.63
CA ILE A 248 -7.39 18.66 -19.34
C ILE A 248 -6.19 19.57 -19.59
N GLY A 249 -6.40 20.88 -19.40
CA GLY A 249 -5.30 21.86 -19.49
C GLY A 249 -4.40 21.83 -18.25
N ILE A 250 -3.19 22.35 -18.38
CA ILE A 250 -2.24 22.50 -17.26
C ILE A 250 -2.13 23.98 -16.90
N VAL A 251 -2.27 24.28 -15.61
CA VAL A 251 -2.07 25.64 -15.06
C VAL A 251 -0.88 25.62 -14.12
N ARG A 252 0.21 26.25 -14.54
CA ARG A 252 1.43 26.40 -13.72
C ARG A 252 1.35 27.68 -12.87
N ARG A 253 0.62 27.62 -11.78
CA ARG A 253 0.44 28.71 -10.80
C ARG A 253 0.48 28.16 -9.38
N PRO A 254 0.72 29.00 -8.35
CA PRO A 254 0.55 28.57 -6.97
C PRO A 254 -0.84 27.99 -6.73
N PHE A 255 -0.92 26.97 -5.89
CA PHE A 255 -2.18 26.31 -5.56
C PHE A 255 -3.19 27.30 -4.98
N PRO A 256 -4.42 27.38 -5.51
CA PRO A 256 -5.43 28.26 -4.98
C PRO A 256 -5.96 27.70 -3.66
N VAL A 257 -5.44 28.19 -2.53
CA VAL A 257 -5.82 27.70 -1.20
C VAL A 257 -7.20 28.24 -0.78
N THR A 258 -7.55 29.46 -1.22
CA THR A 258 -8.82 30.11 -0.83
C THR A 258 -9.99 29.52 -1.61
N GLY A 259 -10.97 28.98 -0.89
CA GLY A 259 -12.19 28.40 -1.46
C GLY A 259 -11.99 27.02 -2.06
N ALA A 260 -10.88 26.35 -1.74
CA ALA A 260 -10.64 24.97 -2.15
C ALA A 260 -11.62 24.00 -1.48
N GLY A 261 -12.22 23.12 -2.27
CA GLY A 261 -12.99 21.95 -1.82
C GLY A 261 -12.18 20.67 -1.97
N THR A 262 -12.62 19.62 -1.29
CA THR A 262 -12.08 18.28 -1.44
C THR A 262 -13.16 17.33 -1.91
N TRP A 263 -12.92 16.61 -2.99
CA TRP A 263 -13.70 15.43 -3.35
C TRP A 263 -13.09 14.20 -2.71
N TYR A 264 -13.88 13.55 -1.90
CA TYR A 264 -13.48 12.29 -1.28
C TYR A 264 -13.76 11.13 -2.21
N SER A 265 -12.90 10.13 -2.15
CA SER A 265 -12.94 8.90 -2.95
C SER A 265 -13.61 7.76 -2.16
N VAL A 266 -12.96 6.62 -2.07
CA VAL A 266 -13.49 5.43 -1.40
C VAL A 266 -13.41 5.55 0.14
N PRO A 267 -14.17 4.71 0.89
CA PRO A 267 -13.98 4.61 2.33
C PRO A 267 -12.53 4.26 2.70
N ARG A 268 -12.02 4.92 3.74
CA ARG A 268 -10.65 4.73 4.24
C ARG A 268 -10.35 3.26 4.55
N ASP A 269 -11.29 2.57 5.19
CA ASP A 269 -11.11 1.18 5.58
C ASP A 269 -11.02 0.24 4.35
N THR A 270 -11.66 0.60 3.23
CA THR A 270 -11.48 -0.10 1.95
C THR A 270 -10.02 -0.01 1.49
N LEU A 271 -9.43 1.19 1.52
CA LEU A 271 -8.02 1.36 1.15
C LEU A 271 -7.10 0.61 2.11
N PHE A 272 -7.35 0.66 3.42
CA PHE A 272 -6.55 -0.05 4.41
C PHE A 272 -6.56 -1.56 4.17
N ARG A 273 -7.71 -2.14 3.82
CA ARG A 273 -7.81 -3.55 3.45
C ARG A 273 -6.96 -3.87 2.23
N HIS A 274 -7.01 -3.03 1.19
CA HIS A 274 -6.18 -3.19 -0.02
C HIS A 274 -4.68 -3.01 0.26
N MET A 275 -4.30 -2.24 1.26
CA MET A 275 -2.89 -2.13 1.70
C MET A 275 -2.44 -3.34 2.51
N LEU A 276 -3.25 -3.75 3.52
CA LEU A 276 -2.80 -4.70 4.55
C LEU A 276 -2.87 -6.16 4.07
N GLN A 277 -3.98 -6.57 3.43
CA GLN A 277 -4.18 -7.98 3.07
C GLN A 277 -3.17 -8.49 2.01
N PRO A 278 -2.97 -7.82 0.86
CA PRO A 278 -1.95 -8.20 -0.10
C PRO A 278 -0.56 -7.64 0.26
N SER A 279 -0.47 -6.81 1.30
CA SER A 279 0.76 -6.10 1.69
C SER A 279 1.25 -5.14 0.60
N ASP A 280 0.35 -4.34 0.04
CA ASP A 280 0.64 -3.43 -1.07
C ASP A 280 1.51 -2.25 -0.64
N ASN A 281 2.70 -2.12 -1.26
CA ASN A 281 3.65 -1.06 -0.95
C ASN A 281 3.18 0.29 -1.48
N PHE A 282 2.63 0.30 -2.70
CA PHE A 282 2.21 1.54 -3.34
C PHE A 282 1.07 2.22 -2.56
N MET A 283 0.08 1.42 -2.13
CA MET A 283 -1.00 1.92 -1.27
C MET A 283 -0.45 2.53 0.03
N ALA A 284 0.56 1.90 0.63
CA ALA A 284 1.16 2.40 1.87
C ALA A 284 1.86 3.74 1.68
N GLU A 285 2.66 3.91 0.63
CA GLU A 285 3.32 5.19 0.33
C GLU A 285 2.29 6.30 0.04
N GLN A 286 1.29 5.99 -0.78
CA GLN A 286 0.26 6.95 -1.15
C GLN A 286 -0.62 7.37 0.05
N ILE A 287 -0.83 6.50 1.04
CA ILE A 287 -1.50 6.87 2.30
C ILE A 287 -0.77 8.00 3.01
N LEU A 288 0.56 7.97 3.07
CA LEU A 288 1.31 9.07 3.67
C LEU A 288 1.11 10.38 2.89
N LEU A 289 1.10 10.32 1.54
CA LEU A 289 0.84 11.50 0.72
C LEU A 289 -0.57 12.06 0.92
N MET A 290 -1.57 11.19 1.05
CA MET A 290 -2.94 11.61 1.38
C MET A 290 -3.04 12.20 2.78
N CYS A 291 -2.32 11.68 3.76
CA CYS A 291 -2.21 12.28 5.08
C CYS A 291 -1.67 13.71 5.02
N ALA A 292 -0.65 13.95 4.18
CA ALA A 292 -0.14 15.29 3.93
C ALA A 292 -1.22 16.19 3.31
N ALA A 293 -1.89 15.70 2.27
CA ALA A 293 -2.91 16.43 1.54
C ALA A 293 -4.09 16.85 2.42
N GLU A 294 -4.55 15.96 3.30
CA GLU A 294 -5.69 16.22 4.21
C GLU A 294 -5.33 17.21 5.31
N ASN A 295 -4.07 17.24 5.76
CA ASN A 295 -3.64 18.05 6.92
C ASN A 295 -2.82 19.28 6.55
N GLY A 296 -2.74 19.63 5.26
CA GLY A 296 -2.03 20.83 4.81
C GLY A 296 -0.51 20.76 5.01
N LEU A 297 0.05 19.57 5.07
CA LEU A 297 1.50 19.34 5.13
C LEU A 297 2.11 19.33 3.73
N GLU A 298 3.41 19.47 3.66
CA GLU A 298 4.16 19.23 2.43
C GLU A 298 3.93 17.78 1.97
N MET A 299 3.59 17.60 0.68
CA MET A 299 3.23 16.29 0.14
C MET A 299 4.47 15.45 -0.13
N ASN A 300 5.02 14.92 0.96
CA ASN A 300 6.19 14.08 1.02
C ASN A 300 6.09 13.17 2.25
N ALA A 301 6.64 11.98 2.20
CA ALA A 301 6.63 11.03 3.32
C ALA A 301 7.34 11.58 4.57
N GLY A 302 8.50 12.21 4.41
CA GLY A 302 9.31 12.72 5.52
C GLY A 302 8.58 13.69 6.47
N PRO A 303 7.98 14.78 5.98
CA PRO A 303 7.17 15.71 6.80
C PRO A 303 6.01 15.01 7.53
N VAL A 304 5.33 14.05 6.90
CA VAL A 304 4.24 13.32 7.53
C VAL A 304 4.77 12.40 8.63
N ILE A 305 5.83 11.66 8.36
CA ILE A 305 6.50 10.79 9.36
C ILE A 305 6.93 11.62 10.58
N ALA A 306 7.56 12.77 10.35
CA ALA A 306 7.97 13.67 11.43
C ALA A 306 6.77 14.17 12.25
N TYR A 307 5.67 14.54 11.58
CA TYR A 307 4.44 14.96 12.23
C TYR A 307 3.83 13.84 13.09
N VAL A 308 3.75 12.61 12.57
CA VAL A 308 3.20 11.44 13.28
C VAL A 308 4.05 11.08 14.49
N LYS A 309 5.38 11.05 14.33
CA LYS A 309 6.32 10.80 15.43
C LYS A 309 6.11 11.81 16.55
N LYS A 310 6.04 13.09 16.21
CA LYS A 310 5.90 14.18 17.18
C LYS A 310 4.55 14.20 17.89
N ASN A 311 3.45 13.85 17.21
CA ASN A 311 2.11 14.08 17.75
C ASN A 311 1.42 12.82 18.25
N PHE A 312 1.81 11.61 17.77
CA PHE A 312 1.05 10.38 18.03
C PHE A 312 1.91 9.23 18.59
N LEU A 313 3.24 9.26 18.43
CA LEU A 313 4.11 8.14 18.80
C LEU A 313 5.00 8.40 20.02
N GLN A 314 4.76 9.47 20.79
CA GLN A 314 5.57 9.82 21.97
C GLN A 314 5.53 8.76 23.09
N SER A 315 4.52 7.88 23.09
CA SER A 315 4.40 6.81 24.07
C SER A 315 5.14 5.52 23.71
N LEU A 316 5.81 5.50 22.56
CA LEU A 316 6.67 4.35 22.19
C LEU A 316 7.89 4.30 23.08
N PRO A 317 8.30 3.10 23.55
CA PRO A 317 9.47 2.97 24.42
C PRO A 317 10.80 3.32 23.73
N ASP A 318 10.88 3.13 22.41
CA ASP A 318 12.03 3.48 21.60
C ASP A 318 11.59 4.26 20.38
N GLU A 319 12.38 5.24 19.99
CA GLU A 319 12.07 6.08 18.83
C GLU A 319 12.21 5.27 17.53
N PRO A 320 11.16 5.19 16.68
CA PRO A 320 11.24 4.48 15.42
C PRO A 320 12.16 5.22 14.43
N GLN A 321 13.10 4.50 13.83
CA GLN A 321 13.80 4.94 12.63
C GLN A 321 12.87 4.65 11.45
N TRP A 322 11.95 5.57 11.18
CA TRP A 322 10.90 5.39 10.18
C TRP A 322 11.18 6.28 8.99
N VAL A 323 11.26 5.68 7.78
CA VAL A 323 11.77 6.32 6.57
C VAL A 323 10.73 6.33 5.44
N ASP A 324 9.97 5.23 5.25
CA ASP A 324 8.97 5.07 4.20
C ASP A 324 7.65 4.48 4.72
N GLY A 325 6.63 4.47 3.87
CA GLY A 325 5.31 3.96 4.26
C GLY A 325 5.19 2.44 4.23
N SER A 326 5.99 1.76 3.44
CA SER A 326 5.81 0.35 3.08
C SER A 326 6.74 -0.62 3.80
N GLY A 327 7.92 -0.14 4.21
CA GLY A 327 9.02 -0.96 4.70
C GLY A 327 9.85 -1.60 3.59
N LEU A 328 9.78 -1.04 2.39
CA LEU A 328 10.68 -1.40 1.30
C LEU A 328 12.10 -0.89 1.59
N SER A 329 12.19 0.24 2.29
CA SER A 329 13.46 0.78 2.76
C SER A 329 14.11 -0.14 3.78
N ARG A 330 15.39 -0.45 3.54
CA ARG A 330 16.23 -1.17 4.52
C ARG A 330 16.71 -0.26 5.66
N GLN A 331 16.38 1.03 5.60
CA GLN A 331 16.72 2.01 6.64
C GLN A 331 15.64 2.12 7.72
N ASP A 332 14.47 1.52 7.52
CA ASP A 332 13.48 1.37 8.58
C ASP A 332 14.01 0.43 9.66
N LEU A 333 14.00 0.90 10.91
CA LEU A 333 14.45 0.11 12.06
C LEU A 333 13.51 0.33 13.24
N PHE A 334 12.90 -0.75 13.74
CA PHE A 334 11.98 -0.72 14.88
C PHE A 334 12.35 -1.77 15.91
N THR A 335 11.98 -1.51 17.17
CA THR A 335 12.15 -2.50 18.25
C THR A 335 10.86 -3.29 18.44
N PRO A 336 10.92 -4.59 18.79
CA PRO A 336 9.74 -5.40 19.06
C PRO A 336 8.82 -4.80 20.13
N ARG A 337 9.35 -4.16 21.18
CA ARG A 337 8.53 -3.53 22.22
C ARG A 337 7.82 -2.27 21.73
N SER A 338 8.43 -1.49 20.82
CA SER A 338 7.75 -0.36 20.17
C SER A 338 6.66 -0.84 19.21
N MET A 339 6.88 -1.97 18.49
CA MET A 339 5.84 -2.59 17.67
C MET A 339 4.62 -3.05 18.50
N ILE A 340 4.86 -3.67 19.66
CA ILE A 340 3.79 -4.03 20.61
C ILE A 340 3.01 -2.80 21.04
N ARG A 341 3.71 -1.71 21.40
CA ARG A 341 3.05 -0.48 21.82
C ARG A 341 2.23 0.15 20.69
N LEU A 342 2.72 0.12 19.47
CA LEU A 342 1.97 0.55 18.29
C LEU A 342 0.69 -0.29 18.10
N CYS A 343 0.79 -1.62 18.23
CA CYS A 343 -0.39 -2.50 18.16
C CYS A 343 -1.43 -2.17 19.24
N GLU A 344 -1.00 -1.82 20.46
CA GLU A 344 -1.92 -1.33 21.49
C GLU A 344 -2.61 -0.02 21.09
N LEU A 345 -1.87 0.94 20.53
CA LEU A 345 -2.43 2.20 20.06
C LEU A 345 -3.46 1.97 18.96
N ILE A 346 -3.14 1.11 17.98
CA ILE A 346 -4.09 0.70 16.92
C ILE A 346 -5.33 0.05 17.54
N TYR A 347 -5.17 -0.89 18.47
CA TYR A 347 -6.30 -1.57 19.12
C TYR A 347 -7.22 -0.59 19.86
N GLN A 348 -6.64 0.44 20.48
CA GLN A 348 -7.40 1.49 21.17
C GLN A 348 -8.27 2.33 20.22
N GLU A 349 -7.83 2.56 18.97
CA GLU A 349 -8.65 3.25 17.94
C GLU A 349 -9.90 2.45 17.55
N PHE A 350 -9.91 1.14 17.83
CA PHE A 350 -11.04 0.24 17.55
C PHE A 350 -11.80 -0.19 18.80
N ALA A 351 -11.61 0.49 19.94
CA ALA A 351 -12.31 0.16 21.19
C ALA A 351 -13.83 0.14 20.98
N GLY A 352 -14.47 -1.02 21.33
CA GLY A 352 -15.89 -1.26 21.13
C GLY A 352 -16.29 -1.68 19.71
N ARG A 353 -15.34 -1.80 18.78
CA ARG A 353 -15.53 -2.29 17.40
C ARG A 353 -14.35 -3.14 16.92
N GLU A 354 -13.77 -3.92 17.82
CA GLU A 354 -12.56 -4.69 17.56
C GLU A 354 -12.69 -5.68 16.40
N ALA A 355 -13.91 -6.19 16.16
CA ALA A 355 -14.18 -7.05 15.00
C ALA A 355 -13.82 -6.37 13.67
N ALA A 356 -14.05 -5.06 13.54
CA ALA A 356 -13.73 -4.32 12.34
C ALA A 356 -12.21 -4.24 12.07
N LEU A 357 -11.37 -4.24 13.13
CA LEU A 357 -9.92 -4.29 12.98
C LEU A 357 -9.46 -5.60 12.33
N PHE A 358 -10.11 -6.71 12.68
CA PHE A 358 -9.73 -8.03 12.16
C PHE A 358 -10.27 -8.33 10.76
N GLU A 359 -11.08 -7.44 10.21
CA GLU A 359 -11.58 -7.49 8.82
C GLU A 359 -10.66 -6.73 7.85
N LEU A 360 -9.74 -5.92 8.36
CA LEU A 360 -8.77 -5.17 7.58
C LEU A 360 -7.54 -6.02 7.27
#